data_4b6b9a66eaf0f28baf90885592c2d446
#
_entry.id   4b6b9a66eaf0f28baf90885592c2d446
#
_cell.length_a   1.000
_cell.length_b   1.000
_cell.length_c   1.000
_cell.angle_alpha   90.00
_cell.angle_beta   90.00
_cell.angle_gamma   90.00
#
_symmetry.space_group_name_H-M   'P 1'
#
loop_
_entity.id
_entity.type
_entity.pdbx_description
1 polymer ?
#
loop_
_entity_poly.entity_id
_entity_poly.type
_entity_poly.pdbx_seq_one_letter_code
_entity_poly.pdbx_strand_id
1 'polypeptide(L)'
;YANETFLSELKASGECCGVASEENQDIIVFDDGLSRDAKYIFCMDPLDGSSNIDVNVSIGTIFSVYRRKSPLGEVANIDDFLQQGCDQVAAGYVIYGSSTMLVYTAGNGVNGFTLDPSIGEFCLSHPNIKTPENGFIYSINEGNYEKFPVGVKKYIKYCQETDKKTKRPYTSRYIGSLVADFHRNLLKGGIFIYPETNSHPT
;
A
#
# COMPACT_ATOMS: atom_id res chain seq x y z
N TYR A 1 13.23 -11.19 8.11
CA TYR A 1 14.13 -11.17 6.95
C TYR A 1 13.82 -10.00 5.98
N ALA A 2 12.58 -9.88 5.41
CA ALA A 2 12.24 -8.80 4.48
C ALA A 2 12.49 -7.42 5.10
N ASN A 3 11.96 -7.17 6.28
CA ASN A 3 12.14 -5.93 7.01
C ASN A 3 13.63 -5.58 7.22
N GLU A 4 14.43 -6.52 7.66
CA GLU A 4 15.87 -6.32 7.89
C GLU A 4 16.62 -5.98 6.60
N THR A 5 16.26 -6.64 5.49
CA THR A 5 16.84 -6.34 4.18
C THR A 5 16.52 -4.92 3.74
N PHE A 6 15.25 -4.51 3.82
CA PHE A 6 14.86 -3.12 3.50
C PHE A 6 15.60 -2.10 4.38
N LEU A 7 15.67 -2.33 5.68
CA LEU A 7 16.38 -1.43 6.61
C LEU A 7 17.87 -1.28 6.24
N SER A 8 18.53 -2.40 5.92
CA SER A 8 19.92 -2.41 5.51
C SER A 8 20.16 -1.65 4.22
N GLU A 9 19.35 -1.89 3.20
CA GLU A 9 19.48 -1.26 1.89
C GLU A 9 19.13 0.23 1.93
N LEU A 10 18.06 0.60 2.64
CA LEU A 10 17.66 2.00 2.79
C LEU A 10 18.74 2.80 3.54
N LYS A 11 19.34 2.21 4.58
CA LYS A 11 20.48 2.83 5.29
C LYS A 11 21.68 2.96 4.37
N ALA A 12 22.04 1.91 3.64
CA ALA A 12 23.20 1.90 2.75
C ALA A 12 23.06 2.89 1.57
N SER A 13 21.83 3.21 1.18
CA SER A 13 21.55 4.16 0.09
C SER A 13 22.08 5.59 0.38
N GLY A 14 22.14 5.97 1.66
CA GLY A 14 22.46 7.34 2.07
C GLY A 14 21.39 8.40 1.77
N GLU A 15 20.26 8.00 1.19
CA GLU A 15 19.15 8.91 0.84
C GLU A 15 18.03 8.92 1.91
N CYS A 16 18.06 7.95 2.81
CA CYS A 16 17.05 7.75 3.86
C CYS A 16 17.62 8.04 5.23
N CYS A 17 16.99 8.92 6.00
CA CYS A 17 17.41 9.24 7.39
C CYS A 17 16.66 8.43 8.44
N GLY A 18 15.59 7.70 8.06
CA GLY A 18 14.88 6.86 9.00
C GLY A 18 13.67 6.16 8.35
N VAL A 19 13.21 5.12 9.01
CA VAL A 19 12.14 4.22 8.55
C VAL A 19 11.09 4.04 9.62
N ALA A 20 9.82 4.12 9.24
CA ALA A 20 8.70 3.58 10.00
C ALA A 20 8.23 2.30 9.31
N SER A 21 8.33 1.17 9.98
CA SER A 21 7.93 -0.13 9.47
C SER A 21 6.81 -0.71 10.33
N GLU A 22 5.84 -1.37 9.71
CA GLU A 22 4.76 -2.09 10.41
C GLU A 22 5.30 -3.16 11.33
N GLU A 23 6.43 -3.78 10.97
CA GLU A 23 7.09 -4.83 11.74
C GLU A 23 7.87 -4.32 12.98
N ASN A 24 7.98 -3.01 13.15
CA ASN A 24 8.71 -2.39 14.26
C ASN A 24 7.78 -1.57 15.14
N GLN A 25 7.93 -1.72 16.46
CA GLN A 25 7.14 -0.98 17.44
C GLN A 25 7.44 0.53 17.42
N ASP A 26 8.71 0.89 17.16
CA ASP A 26 9.19 2.26 17.13
C ASP A 26 9.77 2.61 15.77
N ILE A 27 9.86 3.91 15.47
CA ILE A 27 10.59 4.40 14.30
C ILE A 27 12.08 4.06 14.41
N ILE A 28 12.70 3.73 13.29
CA ILE A 28 14.12 3.46 13.19
C ILE A 28 14.78 4.68 12.56
N VAL A 29 15.67 5.32 13.32
CA VAL A 29 16.42 6.49 12.86
C VAL A 29 17.85 6.08 12.58
N PHE A 30 18.36 6.47 11.42
CA PHE A 30 19.75 6.23 11.06
C PHE A 30 20.61 7.40 11.52
N ASP A 31 21.58 7.11 12.40
CA ASP A 31 22.46 8.11 13.02
C ASP A 31 23.91 7.90 12.58
N ASP A 32 24.17 8.02 11.30
CA ASP A 32 25.50 8.04 10.71
C ASP A 32 25.66 9.28 9.82
N GLY A 33 26.91 9.56 9.40
CA GLY A 33 27.22 10.78 8.69
C GLY A 33 26.45 10.96 7.37
N LEU A 34 26.16 9.87 6.64
CA LEU A 34 25.40 9.92 5.40
C LEU A 34 23.91 10.15 5.68
N SER A 35 23.38 9.41 6.64
CA SER A 35 21.95 9.46 6.97
C SER A 35 21.53 10.79 7.60
N ARG A 36 22.43 11.49 8.31
CA ARG A 36 22.13 12.83 8.85
C ARG A 36 21.90 13.87 7.75
N ASP A 37 22.55 13.72 6.59
CA ASP A 37 22.37 14.59 5.42
C ASP A 37 21.30 14.07 4.43
N ALA A 38 20.73 12.91 4.71
CA ALA A 38 19.67 12.32 3.89
C ALA A 38 18.37 13.14 3.97
N LYS A 39 17.68 13.23 2.84
CA LYS A 39 16.53 14.13 2.64
C LYS A 39 15.19 13.49 2.87
N TYR A 40 15.13 12.16 2.98
CA TYR A 40 13.88 11.41 2.95
C TYR A 40 13.73 10.51 4.18
N ILE A 41 12.50 10.29 4.54
CA ILE A 41 12.04 9.19 5.39
C ILE A 41 11.22 8.20 4.58
N PHE A 42 11.18 6.97 5.03
CA PHE A 42 10.50 5.87 4.38
C PHE A 42 9.50 5.22 5.35
N CYS A 43 8.25 5.08 4.93
CA CYS A 43 7.24 4.35 5.70
C CYS A 43 6.85 3.13 4.89
N MET A 44 6.79 1.95 5.51
CA MET A 44 6.52 0.71 4.80
C MET A 44 5.76 -0.33 5.63
N ASP A 45 5.01 -1.14 4.93
CA ASP A 45 4.69 -2.51 5.31
C ASP A 45 5.57 -3.42 4.42
N PRO A 46 6.58 -4.08 4.99
CA PRO A 46 7.51 -4.88 4.20
C PRO A 46 6.86 -6.14 3.61
N LEU A 47 5.75 -6.61 4.18
CA LEU A 47 5.11 -7.83 3.71
C LEU A 47 3.60 -7.85 4.01
N ASP A 48 2.83 -6.95 3.37
CA ASP A 48 1.36 -6.92 3.41
C ASP A 48 0.76 -8.26 3.05
N GLY A 49 -0.17 -8.71 3.87
CA GLY A 49 -0.84 -9.99 3.69
C GLY A 49 -0.02 -11.20 4.14
N SER A 50 0.97 -11.03 5.01
CA SER A 50 1.90 -12.07 5.48
C SER A 50 1.18 -13.32 6.02
N SER A 51 -0.02 -13.20 6.59
CA SER A 51 -0.86 -14.32 7.02
C SER A 51 -1.30 -15.25 5.87
N ASN A 52 -1.12 -14.84 4.63
CA ASN A 52 -1.47 -15.61 3.44
C ASN A 52 -0.29 -16.34 2.79
N ILE A 53 0.91 -16.24 3.35
CA ILE A 53 2.13 -16.86 2.79
C ILE A 53 1.96 -18.38 2.67
N ASP A 54 1.49 -19.02 3.72
CA ASP A 54 1.38 -20.49 3.81
C ASP A 54 0.39 -21.07 2.79
N VAL A 55 -0.53 -20.26 2.27
CA VAL A 55 -1.54 -20.68 1.29
C VAL A 55 -1.28 -20.11 -0.10
N ASN A 56 -0.11 -19.49 -0.30
CA ASN A 56 0.35 -18.98 -1.59
C ASN A 56 -0.60 -17.96 -2.26
N VAL A 57 -1.29 -17.15 -1.47
CA VAL A 57 -2.04 -15.99 -1.96
C VAL A 57 -1.06 -14.85 -2.20
N SER A 58 -1.33 -14.02 -3.22
CA SER A 58 -0.48 -12.87 -3.53
C SER A 58 -0.37 -11.92 -2.35
N ILE A 59 0.85 -11.61 -2.00
CA ILE A 59 1.26 -10.69 -0.94
C ILE A 59 2.09 -9.57 -1.55
N GLY A 60 2.52 -8.58 -0.78
CA GLY A 60 3.35 -7.52 -1.34
C GLY A 60 4.00 -6.63 -0.31
N THR A 61 4.75 -5.66 -0.80
CA THR A 61 5.37 -4.59 -0.02
C THR A 61 4.66 -3.29 -0.33
N ILE A 62 4.29 -2.51 0.67
CA ILE A 62 3.70 -1.18 0.49
C ILE A 62 4.67 -0.14 1.04
N PHE A 63 4.85 0.96 0.34
CA PHE A 63 5.75 2.01 0.79
C PHE A 63 5.26 3.41 0.46
N SER A 64 5.72 4.37 1.26
CA SER A 64 5.61 5.80 1.00
C SER A 64 6.87 6.53 1.43
N VAL A 65 7.16 7.62 0.75
CA VAL A 65 8.36 8.43 0.96
C VAL A 65 7.94 9.87 1.23
N TYR A 66 8.52 10.46 2.24
CA TYR A 66 8.31 11.88 2.58
C TYR A 66 9.65 12.60 2.66
N ARG A 67 9.62 13.92 2.47
CA ARG A 67 10.77 14.76 2.83
C ARG A 67 10.84 14.90 4.34
N ARG A 68 12.06 14.81 4.88
CA ARG A 68 12.28 15.17 6.28
C ARG A 68 11.99 16.65 6.53
N LYS A 69 11.51 16.97 7.73
CA LYS A 69 11.25 18.35 8.18
C LYS A 69 12.41 18.90 9.04
N SER A 70 13.07 18.03 9.78
CA SER A 70 14.23 18.41 10.59
C SER A 70 15.40 18.89 9.72
N PRO A 71 16.27 19.77 10.22
CA PRO A 71 17.44 20.25 9.48
C PRO A 71 18.40 19.13 9.09
N LEU A 72 19.08 19.32 7.94
CA LEU A 72 20.18 18.43 7.56
C LEU A 72 21.32 18.53 8.56
N GLY A 73 22.05 17.45 8.76
CA GLY A 73 23.11 17.33 9.78
C GLY A 73 22.60 16.90 11.15
N GLU A 74 21.29 17.01 11.42
CA GLU A 74 20.67 16.54 12.66
C GLU A 74 20.13 15.11 12.52
N VAL A 75 19.84 14.48 13.65
CA VAL A 75 19.17 13.18 13.68
C VAL A 75 17.68 13.38 13.42
N ALA A 76 17.07 12.57 12.56
CA ALA A 76 15.63 12.60 12.30
C ALA A 76 14.83 12.30 13.59
N ASN A 77 13.64 12.83 13.69
CA ASN A 77 12.77 12.68 14.85
C ASN A 77 11.34 12.32 14.44
N ILE A 78 10.45 12.13 15.41
CA ILE A 78 9.07 11.69 15.17
C ILE A 78 8.27 12.65 14.27
N ASP A 79 8.52 13.94 14.30
CA ASP A 79 7.82 14.93 13.49
C ASP A 79 8.15 14.80 11.99
N ASP A 80 9.27 14.17 11.65
CA ASP A 80 9.63 13.83 10.29
C ASP A 80 8.67 12.75 9.71
N PHE A 81 8.11 11.91 10.57
CA PHE A 81 7.20 10.83 10.19
C PHE A 81 5.73 11.22 10.27
N LEU A 82 5.37 12.09 11.22
CA LEU A 82 4.00 12.53 11.41
C LEU A 82 3.65 13.64 10.39
N GLN A 83 3.43 13.22 9.15
CA GLN A 83 3.10 14.11 8.03
C GLN A 83 1.74 13.74 7.41
N GLN A 84 1.15 14.69 6.71
CA GLN A 84 -0.10 14.43 5.99
C GLN A 84 0.16 13.57 4.75
N GLY A 85 -0.79 12.71 4.40
CA GLY A 85 -0.66 11.86 3.21
C GLY A 85 -0.49 12.62 1.89
N CYS A 86 -0.96 13.88 1.82
CA CYS A 86 -0.75 14.74 0.66
C CYS A 86 0.70 15.27 0.52
N ASP A 87 1.52 15.14 1.56
CA ASP A 87 2.93 15.57 1.55
C ASP A 87 3.88 14.47 1.05
N GLN A 88 3.34 13.31 0.67
CA GLN A 88 4.13 12.23 0.06
C GLN A 88 4.81 12.71 -1.23
N VAL A 89 6.10 12.43 -1.35
CA VAL A 89 6.87 12.69 -2.58
C VAL A 89 6.90 11.49 -3.51
N ALA A 90 6.73 10.30 -2.96
CA ALA A 90 6.52 9.07 -3.72
C ALA A 90 5.71 8.07 -2.89
N ALA A 91 4.96 7.23 -3.56
CA ALA A 91 4.26 6.10 -2.95
C ALA A 91 4.12 4.96 -3.94
N GLY A 92 4.07 3.75 -3.46
CA GLY A 92 3.92 2.58 -4.32
C GLY A 92 3.83 1.27 -3.55
N TYR A 93 3.82 0.22 -4.32
CA TYR A 93 3.83 -1.14 -3.80
C TYR A 93 4.51 -2.09 -4.78
N VAL A 94 5.01 -3.19 -4.25
CA VAL A 94 5.40 -4.36 -5.03
C VAL A 94 4.40 -5.47 -4.72
N ILE A 95 3.84 -6.11 -5.74
CA ILE A 95 2.99 -7.29 -5.57
C ILE A 95 3.74 -8.54 -6.04
N TYR A 96 3.77 -9.54 -5.19
CA TYR A 96 4.38 -10.86 -5.43
C TYR A 96 3.28 -11.85 -5.79
N GLY A 97 2.89 -11.87 -7.07
CA GLY A 97 1.82 -12.71 -7.60
C GLY A 97 2.33 -13.64 -8.70
N SER A 98 1.48 -13.94 -9.68
CA SER A 98 1.86 -14.72 -10.88
C SER A 98 3.01 -14.08 -11.67
N SER A 99 3.19 -12.78 -11.53
CA SER A 99 4.40 -12.03 -11.88
C SER A 99 4.67 -11.03 -10.76
N THR A 100 5.93 -10.67 -10.55
CA THR A 100 6.28 -9.59 -9.62
C THR A 100 6.13 -8.25 -10.32
N MET A 101 5.32 -7.37 -9.74
CA MET A 101 5.09 -6.03 -10.30
C MET A 101 5.38 -4.96 -9.27
N LEU A 102 6.09 -3.92 -9.70
CA LEU A 102 6.26 -2.66 -8.97
C LEU A 102 5.29 -1.64 -9.56
N VAL A 103 4.46 -1.03 -8.74
CA VAL A 103 3.57 0.07 -9.13
C VAL A 103 3.86 1.27 -8.24
N TYR A 104 4.22 2.39 -8.82
CA TYR A 104 4.53 3.58 -8.03
C TYR A 104 4.19 4.88 -8.73
N THR A 105 4.15 5.95 -7.95
CA THR A 105 4.07 7.34 -8.38
C THR A 105 5.14 8.18 -7.66
N ALA A 106 5.67 9.16 -8.37
CA ALA A 106 6.51 10.23 -7.82
C ALA A 106 5.92 11.61 -8.20
N GLY A 107 4.58 11.72 -8.21
CA GLY A 107 3.85 12.94 -8.49
C GLY A 107 3.43 13.15 -9.95
N ASN A 108 3.98 12.37 -10.91
CA ASN A 108 3.73 12.53 -12.34
C ASN A 108 2.92 11.35 -12.94
N GLY A 109 1.84 10.95 -12.26
CA GLY A 109 1.04 9.80 -12.65
C GLY A 109 1.56 8.49 -12.04
N VAL A 110 0.84 7.40 -12.30
CA VAL A 110 1.13 6.08 -11.77
C VAL A 110 1.62 5.17 -12.89
N ASN A 111 2.73 4.48 -12.67
CA ASN A 111 3.28 3.53 -13.64
C ASN A 111 3.49 2.17 -13.00
N GLY A 112 3.28 1.12 -13.78
CA GLY A 112 3.50 -0.27 -13.38
C GLY A 112 4.61 -0.91 -14.21
N PHE A 113 5.47 -1.62 -13.51
CA PHE A 113 6.63 -2.32 -14.05
C PHE A 113 6.53 -3.80 -13.68
N THR A 114 6.84 -4.67 -14.62
CA THR A 114 6.90 -6.11 -14.39
C THR A 114 8.35 -6.55 -14.34
N LEU A 115 8.71 -7.34 -13.34
CA LEU A 115 10.04 -7.94 -13.24
C LEU A 115 10.21 -8.96 -14.36
N ASP A 116 11.23 -8.77 -15.18
CA ASP A 116 11.71 -9.80 -16.09
C ASP A 116 12.80 -10.63 -15.39
N PRO A 117 12.49 -11.87 -14.99
CA PRO A 117 13.44 -12.68 -14.24
C PRO A 117 14.66 -13.12 -15.06
N SER A 118 14.60 -13.03 -16.39
CA SER A 118 15.72 -13.43 -17.25
C SER A 118 16.87 -12.44 -17.24
N ILE A 119 16.56 -11.15 -16.97
CA ILE A 119 17.54 -10.07 -16.88
C ILE A 119 17.61 -9.43 -15.47
N GLY A 120 16.69 -9.80 -14.58
CA GLY A 120 16.62 -9.25 -13.22
C GLY A 120 16.15 -7.80 -13.11
N GLU A 121 15.47 -7.27 -14.14
CA GLU A 121 15.09 -5.86 -14.22
C GLU A 121 13.58 -5.66 -14.27
N PHE A 122 13.11 -4.54 -13.70
CA PHE A 122 11.72 -4.11 -13.81
C PHE A 122 11.48 -3.34 -15.11
N CYS A 123 10.72 -3.94 -16.02
CA CYS A 123 10.39 -3.36 -17.32
C CYS A 123 9.03 -2.65 -17.27
N LEU A 124 8.95 -1.43 -17.80
CA LEU A 124 7.69 -0.67 -17.88
C LEU A 124 6.65 -1.45 -18.70
N SER A 125 5.61 -1.92 -18.03
CA SER A 125 4.53 -2.73 -18.63
C SER A 125 3.18 -2.03 -18.64
N HIS A 126 2.95 -1.11 -17.71
CA HIS A 126 1.69 -0.39 -17.53
C HIS A 126 1.97 1.12 -17.35
N PRO A 127 2.19 1.85 -18.44
CA PRO A 127 2.42 3.30 -18.36
C PRO A 127 1.12 4.05 -18.05
N ASN A 128 1.21 5.10 -17.23
CA ASN A 128 0.14 6.05 -16.96
C ASN A 128 -1.18 5.37 -16.55
N ILE A 129 -1.12 4.51 -15.53
CA ILE A 129 -2.28 3.80 -14.99
C ILE A 129 -3.31 4.83 -14.50
N LYS A 130 -4.56 4.63 -14.92
CA LYS A 130 -5.71 5.38 -14.42
C LYS A 130 -6.79 4.41 -14.01
N THR A 131 -7.33 4.62 -12.82
CA THR A 131 -8.50 3.86 -12.39
C THR A 131 -9.67 4.14 -13.35
N PRO A 132 -10.36 3.10 -13.85
CA PRO A 132 -11.54 3.28 -14.67
C PRO A 132 -12.59 4.16 -13.97
N GLU A 133 -13.26 5.02 -14.73
CA GLU A 133 -14.28 5.95 -14.22
C GLU A 133 -15.43 5.20 -13.51
N ASN A 134 -15.78 4.02 -14.03
CA ASN A 134 -16.82 3.19 -13.46
C ASN A 134 -16.26 1.83 -13.04
N GLY A 135 -16.54 1.44 -11.80
CA GLY A 135 -16.18 0.14 -11.25
C GLY A 135 -17.43 -0.68 -10.86
N PHE A 136 -17.36 -1.98 -11.09
CA PHE A 136 -18.46 -2.92 -10.78
C PHE A 136 -18.00 -4.02 -9.81
N ILE A 137 -16.98 -3.71 -9.02
CA ILE A 137 -16.36 -4.61 -8.04
C ILE A 137 -16.37 -3.90 -6.68
N TYR A 138 -16.74 -4.63 -5.64
CA TYR A 138 -16.49 -4.21 -4.27
C TYR A 138 -15.73 -5.30 -3.53
N SER A 139 -14.81 -4.88 -2.67
CA SER A 139 -13.93 -5.75 -1.90
C SER A 139 -14.06 -5.40 -0.44
N ILE A 140 -14.60 -6.31 0.35
CA ILE A 140 -14.79 -6.18 1.79
C ILE A 140 -14.93 -7.55 2.43
N ASN A 141 -14.42 -7.74 3.64
CA ASN A 141 -14.65 -8.97 4.40
C ASN A 141 -16.07 -9.00 4.98
N GLU A 142 -17.02 -9.53 4.23
CA GLU A 142 -18.42 -9.65 4.67
C GLU A 142 -18.62 -10.58 5.88
N GLY A 143 -17.62 -11.38 6.27
CA GLY A 143 -17.65 -12.12 7.52
C GLY A 143 -17.81 -11.23 8.76
N ASN A 144 -17.46 -9.95 8.65
CA ASN A 144 -17.63 -8.95 9.69
C ASN A 144 -18.94 -8.14 9.55
N TYR A 145 -19.87 -8.55 8.69
CA TYR A 145 -21.07 -7.77 8.35
C TYR A 145 -21.84 -7.25 9.57
N GLU A 146 -22.06 -8.09 10.60
CA GLU A 146 -22.80 -7.68 11.79
C GLU A 146 -22.14 -6.55 12.56
N LYS A 147 -20.81 -6.45 12.48
CA LYS A 147 -20.01 -5.43 13.17
C LYS A 147 -19.88 -4.12 12.38
N PHE A 148 -20.34 -4.08 11.14
CA PHE A 148 -20.19 -2.89 10.30
C PHE A 148 -21.12 -1.76 10.69
N PRO A 149 -20.67 -0.51 10.52
CA PRO A 149 -21.53 0.67 10.62
C PRO A 149 -22.72 0.57 9.64
N VAL A 150 -23.85 1.17 10.03
CA VAL A 150 -25.09 1.13 9.24
C VAL A 150 -24.89 1.64 7.79
N GLY A 151 -24.04 2.64 7.60
CA GLY A 151 -23.73 3.16 6.27
C GLY A 151 -23.05 2.13 5.37
N VAL A 152 -22.10 1.35 5.91
CA VAL A 152 -21.41 0.27 5.19
C VAL A 152 -22.39 -0.86 4.84
N LYS A 153 -23.23 -1.29 5.79
CA LYS A 153 -24.28 -2.30 5.54
C LYS A 153 -25.22 -1.86 4.41
N LYS A 154 -25.65 -0.60 4.39
CA LYS A 154 -26.49 -0.04 3.31
C LYS A 154 -25.77 -0.05 1.97
N TYR A 155 -24.48 0.28 1.94
CA TYR A 155 -23.71 0.26 0.71
C TYR A 155 -23.53 -1.16 0.15
N ILE A 156 -23.22 -2.14 1.00
CA ILE A 156 -23.14 -3.55 0.59
C ILE A 156 -24.47 -4.00 -0.01
N LYS A 157 -25.59 -3.70 0.68
CA LYS A 157 -26.92 -4.00 0.15
C LYS A 157 -27.18 -3.34 -1.19
N TYR A 158 -26.83 -2.07 -1.34
CA TYR A 158 -26.90 -1.38 -2.63
C TYR A 158 -26.11 -2.10 -3.72
N CYS A 159 -24.88 -2.58 -3.43
CA CYS A 159 -24.10 -3.33 -4.41
C CYS A 159 -24.74 -4.65 -4.82
N GLN A 160 -25.51 -5.29 -3.93
CA GLN A 160 -26.14 -6.60 -4.14
C GLN A 160 -27.52 -6.51 -4.81
N GLU A 161 -28.22 -5.39 -4.71
CA GLU A 161 -29.53 -5.19 -5.32
C GLU A 161 -29.46 -5.18 -6.85
N THR A 162 -30.49 -5.72 -7.51
CA THR A 162 -30.57 -5.74 -8.98
C THR A 162 -31.06 -4.39 -9.51
N ASP A 163 -30.26 -3.76 -10.35
CA ASP A 163 -30.65 -2.56 -11.11
C ASP A 163 -29.90 -2.53 -12.45
N LYS A 164 -30.64 -2.71 -13.52
CA LYS A 164 -30.09 -2.74 -14.88
C LYS A 164 -29.49 -1.39 -15.33
N LYS A 165 -29.97 -0.26 -14.81
CA LYS A 165 -29.47 1.07 -15.18
C LYS A 165 -28.05 1.30 -14.66
N THR A 166 -27.77 0.82 -13.48
CA THR A 166 -26.46 0.94 -12.82
C THR A 166 -25.62 -0.32 -12.94
N LYS A 167 -26.07 -1.32 -13.71
CA LYS A 167 -25.40 -2.61 -13.92
C LYS A 167 -25.16 -3.40 -12.62
N ARG A 168 -26.05 -3.26 -11.62
CA ARG A 168 -26.00 -4.06 -10.39
C ARG A 168 -26.77 -5.38 -10.57
N PRO A 169 -26.41 -6.43 -9.83
CA PRO A 169 -25.45 -6.48 -8.70
C PRO A 169 -24.00 -6.35 -9.13
N TYR A 170 -23.19 -5.67 -8.28
CA TYR A 170 -21.75 -5.63 -8.45
C TYR A 170 -21.11 -6.93 -7.97
N THR A 171 -19.91 -7.20 -8.46
CA THR A 171 -19.20 -8.42 -8.11
C THR A 171 -18.41 -8.23 -6.80
N SER A 172 -18.65 -9.09 -5.82
CA SER A 172 -17.80 -9.16 -4.62
C SER A 172 -16.50 -9.87 -4.95
N ARG A 173 -15.38 -9.25 -4.59
CA ARG A 173 -14.02 -9.80 -4.73
C ARG A 173 -13.20 -9.39 -3.52
N TYR A 174 -12.97 -10.29 -2.61
CA TYR A 174 -12.11 -10.08 -1.43
C TYR A 174 -11.03 -11.15 -1.39
N ILE A 175 -9.77 -10.73 -1.50
CA ILE A 175 -8.60 -11.63 -1.52
C ILE A 175 -8.06 -11.80 -0.10
N GLY A 176 -8.15 -10.76 0.72
CA GLY A 176 -7.61 -10.75 2.07
C GLY A 176 -6.14 -10.31 2.14
N SER A 177 -5.62 -9.74 1.05
CA SER A 177 -4.36 -9.01 0.98
C SER A 177 -4.66 -7.64 0.41
N LEU A 178 -4.33 -6.58 1.15
CA LEU A 178 -4.64 -5.21 0.75
C LEU A 178 -3.99 -4.87 -0.60
N VAL A 179 -2.72 -5.22 -0.77
CA VAL A 179 -1.99 -4.94 -2.02
C VAL A 179 -2.65 -5.62 -3.23
N ALA A 180 -3.12 -6.86 -3.08
CA ALA A 180 -3.75 -7.61 -4.17
C ALA A 180 -5.15 -7.07 -4.51
N ASP A 181 -5.96 -6.76 -3.50
CA ASP A 181 -7.28 -6.15 -3.67
C ASP A 181 -7.18 -4.76 -4.27
N PHE A 182 -6.23 -3.94 -3.79
CA PHE A 182 -5.98 -2.59 -4.29
C PHE A 182 -5.49 -2.61 -5.74
N HIS A 183 -4.50 -3.46 -6.07
CA HIS A 183 -3.97 -3.59 -7.43
C HIS A 183 -5.07 -3.93 -8.45
N ARG A 184 -5.93 -4.90 -8.12
CA ARG A 184 -7.07 -5.24 -8.97
C ARG A 184 -8.00 -4.05 -9.18
N ASN A 185 -8.36 -3.34 -8.10
CA ASN A 185 -9.28 -2.21 -8.17
C ASN A 185 -8.65 -1.01 -8.91
N LEU A 186 -7.35 -0.79 -8.77
CA LEU A 186 -6.63 0.23 -9.54
C LEU A 186 -6.74 -0.03 -11.05
N LEU A 187 -6.61 -1.28 -11.49
CA LEU A 187 -6.63 -1.63 -12.91
C LEU A 187 -8.04 -1.85 -13.49
N LYS A 188 -8.98 -2.31 -12.70
CA LYS A 188 -10.34 -2.73 -13.17
C LYS A 188 -11.45 -1.81 -12.69
N GLY A 189 -11.16 -0.87 -11.84
CA GLY A 189 -12.16 -0.10 -11.12
C GLY A 189 -12.81 -0.91 -9.99
N GLY A 190 -13.50 -0.20 -9.12
CA GLY A 190 -14.13 -0.78 -7.94
C GLY A 190 -13.65 -0.10 -6.67
N ILE A 191 -14.00 -0.68 -5.55
CA ILE A 191 -13.68 -0.15 -4.23
C ILE A 191 -13.19 -1.25 -3.30
N PHE A 192 -12.13 -0.96 -2.54
CA PHE A 192 -11.72 -1.72 -1.37
C PHE A 192 -12.20 -0.98 -0.12
N ILE A 193 -12.84 -1.69 0.80
CA ILE A 193 -13.41 -1.11 2.02
C ILE A 193 -12.90 -1.92 3.21
N TYR A 194 -12.24 -1.22 4.14
CA TYR A 194 -11.81 -1.76 5.43
C TYR A 194 -12.34 -0.86 6.54
N PRO A 195 -13.63 -1.02 6.91
CA PRO A 195 -14.27 -0.13 7.86
C PRO A 195 -13.87 -0.47 9.29
N GLU A 196 -13.94 0.54 10.14
CA GLU A 196 -13.93 0.30 11.58
C GLU A 196 -15.09 -0.65 11.95
N THR A 197 -14.81 -1.65 12.75
CA THR A 197 -15.82 -2.57 13.27
C THR A 197 -16.17 -2.21 14.69
N ASN A 198 -17.48 -2.18 15.02
CA ASN A 198 -17.97 -1.96 16.38
C ASN A 198 -17.64 -3.14 17.32
N SER A 199 -16.49 -3.73 17.19
CA SER A 199 -15.98 -4.75 18.09
C SER A 199 -15.11 -4.08 19.12
N HIS A 200 -15.71 -3.63 20.14
CA HIS A 200 -15.46 -3.37 21.54
C HIS A 200 -15.99 -2.00 21.94
N PRO A 201 -17.11 -1.94 22.68
CA PRO A 201 -17.27 -0.91 23.66
C PRO A 201 -16.27 -1.26 24.78
N THR A 202 -15.14 -0.57 24.82
CA THR A 202 -14.32 -0.49 26.03
C THR A 202 -15.06 0.28 27.08
#